data_d1c296e9c481bc1f0ffa94dbb0c56ed9
#
_entry.id   d1c296e9c481bc1f0ffa94dbb0c56ed9
#
_cell.length_a   1.000
_cell.length_b   1.000
_cell.length_c   1.000
_cell.angle_alpha   90.00
_cell.angle_beta   90.00
_cell.angle_gamma   90.00
#
_symmetry.space_group_name_H-M   'P 1'
#
loop_
_entity.id
_entity.type
_entity.pdbx_description
1 polymer ?
#
loop_
_entity_poly.entity_id
_entity_poly.type
_entity_poly.pdbx_seq_one_letter_code
_entity_poly.pdbx_strand_id
1 'polypeptide(L)'
;MKLWQLVKASQSGLAFSHLFFADDLVLFAKADHINCSAIRDVLDDFCSVSSQSISEASRVFFSPNVDRDTKESLCDILGFASTPELGKYLGIPIKHGSTSSQDYNFILDGMKQKLAGWKTNLLSMVGRAVLIQASTAAIPSYVMQCSHLPVKILEGLDRVNHNFLWGSSETTRKIHWIGWQKVTRTKEEGGLSLQTARGRNVALLAKLNWRFNNEKEAHWAKVLKVKYCNNRRLTSSNADRLPRSRIWRAMKKGREVFNAGSMWMIGRDSKMSLWCGNWTKRGSLQHLIQGPLNCEESKWEVKDLMTDTGWNLKPDFFCAPFKGESYDPHYSISFSR
;
A
#
# COMPACT_ATOMS: atom_id res chain seq x y z
N MET A 1 21.70 -12.16 -30.49
CA MET A 1 21.63 -12.42 -29.05
C MET A 1 20.22 -12.90 -28.74
N LYS A 2 20.00 -14.17 -28.40
CA LYS A 2 18.67 -14.67 -27.99
C LYS A 2 18.48 -14.30 -26.53
N LEU A 3 17.71 -13.26 -26.27
CA LEU A 3 17.26 -12.92 -24.93
C LEU A 3 16.31 -14.00 -24.42
N TRP A 4 16.33 -14.28 -23.11
CA TRP A 4 15.42 -15.25 -22.49
C TRP A 4 13.96 -14.79 -22.55
N GLN A 5 13.03 -15.74 -22.40
CA GLN A 5 11.59 -15.45 -22.43
C GLN A 5 11.13 -14.66 -21.22
N LEU A 6 10.44 -13.56 -21.48
CA LEU A 6 9.89 -12.67 -20.45
C LEU A 6 8.75 -13.33 -19.69
N VAL A 7 8.69 -13.09 -18.38
CA VAL A 7 7.61 -13.58 -17.52
C VAL A 7 6.51 -12.51 -17.40
N LYS A 8 5.26 -12.92 -17.62
CA LYS A 8 4.08 -12.03 -17.49
C LYS A 8 3.42 -12.22 -16.14
N ALA A 9 3.11 -11.12 -15.47
CA ALA A 9 2.36 -11.12 -14.20
C ALA A 9 0.88 -11.55 -14.37
N SER A 10 0.33 -11.48 -15.59
CA SER A 10 -0.99 -11.94 -16.01
C SER A 10 -1.00 -12.17 -17.53
N GLN A 11 -2.00 -12.89 -18.06
CA GLN A 11 -2.08 -13.23 -19.50
C GLN A 11 -1.99 -12.00 -20.41
N SER A 12 -2.62 -10.89 -20.04
CA SER A 12 -2.60 -9.61 -20.78
C SER A 12 -1.69 -8.55 -20.13
N GLY A 13 -0.84 -8.94 -19.16
CA GLY A 13 -0.02 -8.04 -18.39
C GLY A 13 1.31 -7.69 -19.02
N LEU A 14 2.00 -6.75 -18.39
CA LEU A 14 3.38 -6.41 -18.72
C LEU A 14 4.27 -7.63 -18.52
N ALA A 15 5.23 -7.78 -19.42
CA ALA A 15 6.27 -8.78 -19.34
C ALA A 15 7.49 -8.20 -18.62
N PHE A 16 8.09 -9.01 -17.75
CA PHE A 16 9.26 -8.63 -16.96
C PHE A 16 10.42 -9.57 -17.25
N SER A 17 11.60 -9.00 -17.40
CA SER A 17 12.87 -9.75 -17.46
C SER A 17 13.66 -9.57 -16.16
N HIS A 18 13.65 -8.35 -15.61
CA HIS A 18 14.46 -8.01 -14.45
C HIS A 18 13.86 -6.85 -13.64
N LEU A 19 14.32 -6.74 -12.39
CA LEU A 19 14.25 -5.56 -11.56
C LEU A 19 15.67 -5.21 -11.13
N PHE A 20 16.04 -3.95 -11.28
CA PHE A 20 17.37 -3.45 -10.99
C PHE A 20 17.27 -2.29 -10.00
N PHE A 21 18.05 -2.34 -8.93
CA PHE A 21 18.16 -1.26 -7.96
C PHE A 21 19.57 -1.25 -7.36
N ALA A 22 20.36 -0.25 -7.72
CA ALA A 22 21.78 -0.17 -7.39
C ALA A 22 22.53 -1.46 -7.79
N ASP A 23 23.06 -2.21 -6.84
CA ASP A 23 23.73 -3.50 -7.00
C ASP A 23 22.77 -4.71 -6.90
N ASP A 24 21.54 -4.50 -6.42
CA ASP A 24 20.54 -5.57 -6.31
C ASP A 24 19.85 -5.83 -7.65
N LEU A 25 20.00 -7.04 -8.18
CA LEU A 25 19.39 -7.50 -9.42
C LEU A 25 18.48 -8.71 -9.16
N VAL A 26 17.24 -8.63 -9.62
CA VAL A 26 16.29 -9.76 -9.64
C VAL A 26 15.93 -10.07 -11.08
N LEU A 27 16.21 -11.29 -11.53
CA LEU A 27 15.91 -11.79 -12.87
C LEU A 27 14.67 -12.68 -12.84
N PHE A 28 13.86 -12.58 -13.89
CA PHE A 28 12.66 -13.40 -14.07
C PHE A 28 12.76 -14.15 -15.39
N ALA A 29 12.64 -15.46 -15.35
CA ALA A 29 12.64 -16.30 -16.53
C ALA A 29 11.75 -17.52 -16.37
N LYS A 30 11.43 -18.18 -17.47
CA LYS A 30 10.86 -19.51 -17.45
C LYS A 30 11.93 -20.51 -17.04
N ALA A 31 11.57 -21.50 -16.22
CA ALA A 31 12.48 -22.53 -15.74
C ALA A 31 12.73 -23.58 -16.83
N ASP A 32 13.65 -23.31 -17.75
CA ASP A 32 14.14 -24.22 -18.76
C ASP A 32 15.63 -23.97 -19.06
N HIS A 33 16.29 -24.95 -19.64
CA HIS A 33 17.74 -24.92 -19.95
C HIS A 33 18.14 -23.75 -20.85
N ILE A 34 17.33 -23.43 -21.87
CA ILE A 34 17.63 -22.37 -22.84
C ILE A 34 17.67 -21.00 -22.15
N ASN A 35 16.67 -20.72 -21.30
CA ASN A 35 16.60 -19.45 -20.60
C ASN A 35 17.69 -19.33 -19.52
N CYS A 36 17.98 -20.41 -18.79
CA CYS A 36 19.03 -20.41 -17.77
C CYS A 36 20.43 -20.24 -18.39
N SER A 37 20.73 -20.91 -19.51
CA SER A 37 21.97 -20.70 -20.25
C SER A 37 22.09 -19.26 -20.76
N ALA A 38 21.02 -18.70 -21.34
CA ALA A 38 21.03 -17.30 -21.80
C ALA A 38 21.26 -16.30 -20.66
N ILE A 39 20.71 -16.57 -19.47
CA ILE A 39 20.96 -15.73 -18.27
C ILE A 39 22.42 -15.86 -17.84
N ARG A 40 22.97 -17.07 -17.82
CA ARG A 40 24.37 -17.30 -17.44
C ARG A 40 25.32 -16.57 -18.38
N ASP A 41 25.12 -16.70 -19.69
CA ASP A 41 25.92 -16.03 -20.72
C ASP A 41 25.92 -14.49 -20.52
N VAL A 42 24.75 -13.90 -20.29
CA VAL A 42 24.61 -12.44 -20.05
C VAL A 42 25.32 -12.01 -18.75
N LEU A 43 25.23 -12.81 -17.71
CA LEU A 43 25.90 -12.51 -16.44
C LEU A 43 27.42 -12.62 -16.56
N ASP A 44 27.92 -13.62 -17.28
CA ASP A 44 29.37 -13.79 -17.52
C ASP A 44 29.91 -12.65 -18.42
N ASP A 45 29.18 -12.29 -19.47
CA ASP A 45 29.52 -11.12 -20.31
C ASP A 45 29.59 -9.84 -19.48
N PHE A 46 28.58 -9.61 -18.63
CA PHE A 46 28.54 -8.44 -17.75
C PHE A 46 29.74 -8.41 -16.78
N CYS A 47 30.06 -9.54 -16.14
CA CYS A 47 31.19 -9.64 -15.23
C CYS A 47 32.52 -9.37 -15.95
N SER A 48 32.68 -9.89 -17.18
CA SER A 48 33.90 -9.70 -17.97
C SER A 48 34.16 -8.25 -18.36
N VAL A 49 33.08 -7.48 -18.64
CA VAL A 49 33.19 -6.09 -19.10
C VAL A 49 33.22 -5.11 -17.92
N SER A 50 32.46 -5.38 -16.84
CA SER A 50 32.31 -4.43 -15.71
C SER A 50 33.35 -4.60 -14.61
N SER A 51 34.17 -5.65 -14.65
CA SER A 51 35.08 -6.04 -13.55
C SER A 51 34.33 -6.29 -12.21
N GLN A 52 33.03 -6.53 -12.26
CA GLN A 52 32.22 -6.89 -11.10
C GLN A 52 32.08 -8.42 -11.05
N SER A 53 31.86 -8.96 -9.87
CA SER A 53 31.58 -10.38 -9.67
C SER A 53 30.20 -10.58 -9.05
N ILE A 54 29.57 -11.70 -9.41
CA ILE A 54 28.29 -12.06 -8.82
C ILE A 54 28.55 -12.57 -7.39
N SER A 55 27.75 -12.10 -6.44
CA SER A 55 27.87 -12.52 -5.05
C SER A 55 27.58 -14.01 -4.89
N GLU A 56 28.37 -14.71 -4.10
CA GLU A 56 28.12 -16.11 -3.69
C GLU A 56 26.80 -16.27 -2.88
N ALA A 57 26.28 -15.16 -2.35
CA ALA A 57 24.98 -15.12 -1.68
C ALA A 57 23.79 -15.14 -2.65
N SER A 58 24.03 -15.04 -3.97
CA SER A 58 22.97 -15.10 -4.98
C SER A 58 22.25 -16.46 -4.92
N ARG A 59 20.92 -16.44 -5.10
CA ARG A 59 20.07 -17.63 -4.95
C ARG A 59 19.03 -17.68 -6.06
N VAL A 60 18.57 -18.88 -6.37
CA VAL A 60 17.49 -19.13 -7.31
C VAL A 60 16.24 -19.59 -6.57
N PHE A 61 15.12 -18.98 -6.88
CA PHE A 61 13.82 -19.41 -6.39
C PHE A 61 12.98 -19.98 -7.52
N PHE A 62 12.55 -21.22 -7.37
CA PHE A 62 11.71 -21.90 -8.35
C PHE A 62 10.24 -21.93 -7.93
N SER A 63 9.34 -21.85 -8.92
CA SER A 63 7.93 -22.14 -8.70
C SER A 63 7.74 -23.55 -8.13
N PRO A 64 6.75 -23.78 -7.25
CA PRO A 64 6.42 -25.11 -6.74
C PRO A 64 6.15 -26.17 -7.82
N ASN A 65 5.77 -25.74 -9.02
CA ASN A 65 5.43 -26.62 -10.15
C ASN A 65 6.66 -27.20 -10.89
N VAL A 66 7.86 -26.75 -10.57
CA VAL A 66 9.10 -27.27 -11.16
C VAL A 66 9.53 -28.50 -10.35
N ASP A 67 9.77 -29.62 -11.01
CA ASP A 67 10.23 -30.84 -10.37
C ASP A 67 11.66 -30.72 -9.82
N ARG A 68 12.07 -31.70 -8.99
CA ARG A 68 13.34 -31.63 -8.27
C ARG A 68 14.54 -31.79 -9.20
N ASP A 69 14.47 -32.72 -10.13
CA ASP A 69 15.60 -33.02 -11.02
C ASP A 69 15.87 -31.84 -11.95
N THR A 70 14.79 -31.21 -12.47
CA THR A 70 14.90 -29.97 -13.25
C THR A 70 15.52 -28.84 -12.42
N LYS A 71 15.14 -28.67 -11.14
CA LYS A 71 15.74 -27.63 -10.28
C LYS A 71 17.23 -27.83 -10.10
N GLU A 72 17.67 -29.07 -9.82
CA GLU A 72 19.07 -29.40 -9.63
C GLU A 72 19.87 -29.09 -10.91
N SER A 73 19.40 -29.58 -12.06
CA SER A 73 20.03 -29.32 -13.37
C SER A 73 20.12 -27.83 -13.72
N LEU A 74 19.08 -27.03 -13.42
CA LEU A 74 19.09 -25.60 -13.70
C LEU A 74 20.00 -24.83 -12.71
N CYS A 75 20.13 -25.30 -11.47
CA CYS A 75 21.09 -24.74 -10.52
C CYS A 75 22.53 -24.94 -10.99
N ASP A 76 22.84 -26.12 -11.54
CA ASP A 76 24.16 -26.41 -12.07
C ASP A 76 24.54 -25.50 -13.24
N ILE A 77 23.57 -25.21 -14.14
CA ILE A 77 23.80 -24.29 -15.26
C ILE A 77 24.03 -22.86 -14.75
N LEU A 78 23.21 -22.40 -13.81
CA LEU A 78 23.27 -21.02 -13.30
C LEU A 78 24.47 -20.81 -12.35
N GLY A 79 24.96 -21.86 -11.69
CA GLY A 79 25.98 -21.78 -10.67
C GLY A 79 25.48 -21.21 -9.33
N PHE A 80 24.16 -21.25 -9.06
CA PHE A 80 23.58 -20.74 -7.82
C PHE A 80 22.78 -21.81 -7.10
N ALA A 81 22.80 -21.77 -5.77
CA ALA A 81 22.00 -22.66 -4.95
C ALA A 81 20.51 -22.24 -4.96
N SER A 82 19.62 -23.24 -4.97
CA SER A 82 18.18 -22.98 -4.83
C SER A 82 17.82 -22.58 -3.40
N THR A 83 16.76 -21.76 -3.27
CA THR A 83 16.21 -21.38 -1.98
C THR A 83 14.69 -21.62 -1.96
N PRO A 84 14.12 -22.07 -0.84
CA PRO A 84 12.67 -22.22 -0.69
C PRO A 84 11.96 -20.87 -0.52
N GLU A 85 12.66 -19.83 -0.10
CA GLU A 85 12.12 -18.48 0.13
C GLU A 85 13.06 -17.42 -0.45
N LEU A 86 12.50 -16.38 -1.07
CA LEU A 86 13.26 -15.26 -1.63
C LEU A 86 13.92 -14.34 -0.57
N GLY A 87 13.61 -14.55 0.71
CA GLY A 87 14.19 -13.74 1.79
C GLY A 87 13.70 -12.31 1.78
N LYS A 88 14.62 -11.35 1.89
CA LYS A 88 14.30 -9.90 1.87
C LYS A 88 14.85 -9.28 0.59
N TYR A 89 14.05 -8.45 -0.06
CA TYR A 89 14.48 -7.57 -1.14
C TYR A 89 14.28 -6.11 -0.71
N LEU A 90 15.33 -5.33 -0.75
CA LEU A 90 15.33 -3.94 -0.27
C LEU A 90 14.76 -3.81 1.17
N GLY A 91 15.13 -4.75 2.05
CA GLY A 91 14.68 -4.76 3.44
C GLY A 91 13.24 -5.25 3.68
N ILE A 92 12.47 -5.56 2.64
CA ILE A 92 11.10 -6.06 2.73
C ILE A 92 11.07 -7.57 2.52
N PRO A 93 10.46 -8.36 3.42
CA PRO A 93 10.37 -9.80 3.24
C PRO A 93 9.47 -10.15 2.05
N ILE A 94 10.01 -10.96 1.11
CA ILE A 94 9.26 -11.52 0.00
C ILE A 94 8.93 -12.97 0.32
N LYS A 95 7.66 -13.25 0.56
CA LYS A 95 7.16 -14.61 0.84
C LYS A 95 5.98 -14.96 -0.05
N HIS A 96 5.92 -16.22 -0.44
CA HIS A 96 4.71 -16.81 -0.96
C HIS A 96 3.74 -17.12 0.20
N GLY A 97 2.47 -16.68 0.08
CA GLY A 97 1.46 -16.95 1.11
C GLY A 97 1.27 -15.84 2.15
N SER A 98 0.88 -16.23 3.38
CA SER A 98 0.64 -15.31 4.48
C SER A 98 1.93 -14.95 5.20
N THR A 99 2.06 -13.66 5.55
CA THR A 99 3.13 -13.19 6.44
C THR A 99 2.71 -13.31 7.89
N SER A 100 3.63 -13.77 8.72
CA SER A 100 3.48 -13.82 10.17
C SER A 100 3.97 -12.52 10.82
N SER A 101 3.66 -12.34 12.10
CA SER A 101 4.23 -11.23 12.88
C SER A 101 5.75 -11.33 12.98
N GLN A 102 6.31 -12.53 12.99
CA GLN A 102 7.76 -12.76 13.07
C GLN A 102 8.52 -12.14 11.90
N ASP A 103 7.93 -12.13 10.70
CA ASP A 103 8.53 -11.54 9.50
C ASP A 103 8.79 -10.03 9.61
N TYR A 104 8.14 -9.38 10.58
CA TYR A 104 8.23 -7.93 10.81
C TYR A 104 8.94 -7.56 12.13
N ASN A 105 9.44 -8.54 12.92
CA ASN A 105 10.14 -8.25 14.17
C ASN A 105 11.36 -7.37 13.97
N PHE A 106 12.04 -7.48 12.81
CA PHE A 106 13.19 -6.62 12.49
C PHE A 106 12.88 -5.12 12.57
N ILE A 107 11.61 -4.70 12.40
CA ILE A 107 11.19 -3.31 12.53
C ILE A 107 11.24 -2.90 14.01
N LEU A 108 10.73 -3.76 14.90
CA LEU A 108 10.78 -3.53 16.35
C LEU A 108 12.22 -3.51 16.86
N ASP A 109 13.03 -4.45 16.39
CA ASP A 109 14.44 -4.56 16.77
C ASP A 109 15.24 -3.34 16.29
N GLY A 110 15.00 -2.88 15.05
CA GLY A 110 15.60 -1.66 14.52
C GLY A 110 15.20 -0.40 15.31
N MET A 111 13.92 -0.29 15.75
CA MET A 111 13.50 0.80 16.63
C MET A 111 14.18 0.74 18.00
N LYS A 112 14.22 -0.43 18.63
CA LYS A 112 14.87 -0.62 19.93
C LYS A 112 16.36 -0.29 19.85
N GLN A 113 17.06 -0.80 18.83
CA GLN A 113 18.48 -0.52 18.60
C GLN A 113 18.73 0.98 18.42
N LYS A 114 17.89 1.66 17.62
CA LYS A 114 18.01 3.11 17.44
C LYS A 114 17.82 3.88 18.74
N LEU A 115 16.86 3.47 19.55
CA LEU A 115 16.55 4.11 20.84
C LEU A 115 17.58 3.78 21.93
N ALA A 116 18.19 2.60 21.92
CA ALA A 116 19.22 2.20 22.87
C ALA A 116 20.44 3.12 22.83
N GLY A 117 20.80 3.67 21.66
CA GLY A 117 21.88 4.63 21.50
C GLY A 117 21.59 6.02 22.08
N TRP A 118 20.34 6.31 22.46
CA TRP A 118 19.93 7.61 22.96
C TRP A 118 19.89 7.60 24.49
N LYS A 119 20.66 8.47 25.10
CA LYS A 119 20.70 8.64 26.56
C LYS A 119 19.38 9.25 27.06
N THR A 120 18.35 8.41 27.25
CA THR A 120 16.99 8.84 27.65
C THR A 120 16.99 9.71 28.91
N ASN A 121 17.93 9.49 29.84
CA ASN A 121 18.03 10.23 31.07
C ASN A 121 18.44 11.71 30.89
N LEU A 122 19.04 12.06 29.76
CA LEU A 122 19.45 13.44 29.42
C LEU A 122 18.36 14.21 28.68
N LEU A 123 17.31 13.55 28.20
CA LEU A 123 16.27 14.19 27.42
C LEU A 123 15.06 14.53 28.27
N SER A 124 14.55 15.75 28.14
CA SER A 124 13.26 16.14 28.66
C SER A 124 12.12 15.35 27.98
N MET A 125 10.94 15.34 28.57
CA MET A 125 9.76 14.69 27.96
C MET A 125 9.45 15.28 26.58
N VAL A 126 9.59 16.59 26.40
CA VAL A 126 9.40 17.26 25.12
C VAL A 126 10.46 16.79 24.10
N GLY A 127 11.73 16.71 24.50
CA GLY A 127 12.78 16.18 23.63
C GLY A 127 12.54 14.76 23.18
N ARG A 128 12.01 13.89 24.07
CA ARG A 128 11.62 12.52 23.71
C ARG A 128 10.44 12.50 22.74
N ALA A 129 9.43 13.35 22.93
CA ALA A 129 8.29 13.46 22.02
C ALA A 129 8.73 13.87 20.60
N VAL A 130 9.60 14.89 20.51
CA VAL A 130 10.19 15.32 19.23
C VAL A 130 10.98 14.19 18.57
N LEU A 131 11.75 13.43 19.36
CA LEU A 131 12.52 12.31 18.84
C LEU A 131 11.65 11.17 18.31
N ILE A 132 10.53 10.88 18.99
CA ILE A 132 9.54 9.93 18.51
C ILE A 132 9.03 10.37 17.13
N GLN A 133 8.68 11.64 16.96
CA GLN A 133 8.19 12.14 15.68
C GLN A 133 9.24 12.10 14.57
N ALA A 134 10.46 12.54 14.86
CA ALA A 134 11.50 12.70 13.87
C ALA A 134 12.20 11.39 13.48
N SER A 135 12.38 10.47 14.44
CA SER A 135 13.21 9.28 14.23
C SER A 135 12.42 7.98 14.23
N THR A 136 11.76 7.63 15.35
CA THR A 136 11.14 6.30 15.46
C THR A 136 9.95 6.12 14.54
N ALA A 137 9.28 7.20 14.23
CA ALA A 137 8.18 7.20 13.27
C ALA A 137 8.64 6.92 11.83
N ALA A 138 9.87 7.25 11.46
CA ALA A 138 10.40 7.04 10.12
C ALA A 138 10.74 5.57 9.84
N ILE A 139 11.26 4.83 10.82
CA ILE A 139 11.75 3.46 10.67
C ILE A 139 10.67 2.52 10.10
N PRO A 140 9.46 2.40 10.67
CA PRO A 140 8.43 1.53 10.14
C PRO A 140 7.78 2.05 8.84
N SER A 141 7.89 3.35 8.55
CA SER A 141 7.18 3.99 7.43
C SER A 141 7.54 3.39 6.08
N TYR A 142 8.78 2.96 5.89
CA TYR A 142 9.22 2.33 4.65
C TYR A 142 8.41 1.06 4.34
N VAL A 143 8.25 0.18 5.33
CA VAL A 143 7.47 -1.06 5.16
C VAL A 143 5.96 -0.77 5.17
N MET A 144 5.51 0.18 5.99
CA MET A 144 4.11 0.58 6.09
C MET A 144 3.53 1.15 4.80
N GLN A 145 4.36 1.69 3.90
CA GLN A 145 3.91 2.23 2.61
C GLN A 145 3.35 1.17 1.66
N CYS A 146 3.80 -0.08 1.78
CA CYS A 146 3.40 -1.18 0.88
C CYS A 146 2.79 -2.39 1.60
N SER A 147 2.81 -2.40 2.94
CA SER A 147 2.34 -3.53 3.75
C SER A 147 1.42 -3.07 4.88
N HIS A 148 0.32 -3.81 5.06
CA HIS A 148 -0.48 -3.70 6.28
C HIS A 148 0.16 -4.57 7.36
N LEU A 149 0.71 -3.94 8.39
CA LEU A 149 1.42 -4.64 9.45
C LEU A 149 0.44 -5.39 10.38
N PRO A 150 0.82 -6.56 10.91
CA PRO A 150 0.04 -7.27 11.92
C PRO A 150 -0.19 -6.41 13.17
N VAL A 151 -1.37 -6.57 13.79
CA VAL A 151 -1.76 -5.79 15.00
C VAL A 151 -0.70 -5.91 16.09
N LYS A 152 -0.17 -7.11 16.33
CA LYS A 152 0.89 -7.36 17.33
C LYS A 152 2.13 -6.49 17.11
N ILE A 153 2.52 -6.26 15.85
CA ILE A 153 3.66 -5.39 15.51
C ILE A 153 3.30 -3.92 15.73
N LEU A 154 2.11 -3.49 15.29
CA LEU A 154 1.66 -2.10 15.49
C LEU A 154 1.58 -1.74 16.97
N GLU A 155 1.01 -2.61 17.81
CA GLU A 155 0.99 -2.45 19.27
C GLU A 155 2.39 -2.48 19.88
N GLY A 156 3.27 -3.30 19.32
CA GLY A 156 4.68 -3.34 19.73
C GLY A 156 5.39 -2.01 19.47
N LEU A 157 5.19 -1.40 18.31
CA LEU A 157 5.75 -0.10 17.96
C LEU A 157 5.23 1.02 18.88
N ASP A 158 3.92 1.03 19.14
CA ASP A 158 3.31 1.98 20.08
C ASP A 158 3.84 1.80 21.51
N ARG A 159 4.03 0.55 21.94
CA ARG A 159 4.61 0.24 23.26
C ARG A 159 6.05 0.73 23.37
N VAL A 160 6.87 0.54 22.35
CA VAL A 160 8.26 1.03 22.33
C VAL A 160 8.28 2.56 22.44
N ASN A 161 7.45 3.27 21.67
CA ASN A 161 7.35 4.73 21.75
C ASN A 161 6.84 5.20 23.11
N HIS A 162 5.86 4.53 23.68
CA HIS A 162 5.30 4.87 24.99
C HIS A 162 6.32 4.69 26.11
N ASN A 163 7.03 3.57 26.11
CA ASN A 163 8.12 3.31 27.06
C ASN A 163 9.21 4.39 26.96
N PHE A 164 9.61 4.73 25.74
CA PHE A 164 10.62 5.76 25.52
C PHE A 164 10.17 7.15 25.99
N LEU A 165 8.92 7.53 25.75
CA LEU A 165 8.36 8.81 26.18
C LEU A 165 8.48 8.97 27.70
N TRP A 166 8.15 7.93 28.45
CA TRP A 166 8.21 7.94 29.92
C TRP A 166 9.61 7.61 30.49
N GLY A 167 10.56 7.32 29.59
CA GLY A 167 11.94 7.00 29.98
C GLY A 167 12.09 5.62 30.62
N SER A 168 11.20 4.70 30.36
CA SER A 168 11.36 3.28 30.66
C SER A 168 12.38 2.66 29.71
N SER A 169 13.24 1.79 30.27
CA SER A 169 14.18 0.95 29.51
C SER A 169 13.84 -0.52 29.69
N GLU A 170 14.61 -1.42 29.08
CA GLU A 170 14.45 -2.86 29.30
C GLU A 170 14.76 -3.25 30.74
N THR A 171 15.69 -2.53 31.39
CA THR A 171 16.13 -2.78 32.78
C THR A 171 15.38 -1.97 33.82
N THR A 172 14.82 -0.80 33.46
CA THR A 172 14.18 0.12 34.40
C THR A 172 12.79 0.50 33.95
N ARG A 173 11.77 0.06 34.67
CA ARG A 173 10.38 0.40 34.43
C ARG A 173 10.01 1.66 35.21
N LYS A 174 9.49 2.68 34.49
CA LYS A 174 8.96 3.92 35.07
C LYS A 174 7.43 3.94 35.01
N ILE A 175 6.82 4.74 35.87
CA ILE A 175 5.36 4.92 35.90
C ILE A 175 4.95 5.71 34.66
N HIS A 176 3.95 5.21 33.96
CA HIS A 176 3.31 5.88 32.85
C HIS A 176 2.07 6.62 33.34
N TRP A 177 2.18 7.93 33.55
CA TRP A 177 1.11 8.75 34.14
C TRP A 177 -0.13 8.83 33.24
N ILE A 178 0.06 8.79 31.95
CA ILE A 178 -1.02 8.94 30.96
C ILE A 178 -0.91 7.81 29.92
N GLY A 179 -2.04 7.17 29.64
CA GLY A 179 -2.10 6.10 28.65
C GLY A 179 -1.84 6.60 27.22
N TRP A 180 -1.25 5.74 26.38
CA TRP A 180 -0.84 6.07 25.02
C TRP A 180 -1.97 6.67 24.16
N GLN A 181 -3.20 6.18 24.30
CA GLN A 181 -4.36 6.70 23.57
C GLN A 181 -4.66 8.18 23.88
N LYS A 182 -4.40 8.65 25.11
CA LYS A 182 -4.56 10.07 25.46
C LYS A 182 -3.38 10.89 24.94
N VAL A 183 -2.16 10.36 25.04
CA VAL A 183 -0.94 11.01 24.55
C VAL A 183 -1.01 11.27 23.03
N THR A 184 -1.61 10.35 22.28
CA THR A 184 -1.70 10.43 20.80
C THR A 184 -2.85 11.29 20.28
N ARG A 185 -3.70 11.86 21.15
CA ARG A 185 -4.72 12.82 20.74
C ARG A 185 -4.09 14.09 20.16
N THR A 186 -4.90 14.85 19.45
CA THR A 186 -4.49 16.16 18.93
C THR A 186 -4.16 17.12 20.08
N LYS A 187 -3.40 18.19 19.81
CA LYS A 187 -3.11 19.21 20.82
C LYS A 187 -4.38 19.91 21.31
N GLU A 188 -5.35 20.08 20.43
CA GLU A 188 -6.66 20.66 20.73
C GLU A 188 -7.47 19.81 21.73
N GLU A 189 -7.28 18.49 21.69
CA GLU A 189 -7.87 17.51 22.60
C GLU A 189 -7.00 17.24 23.84
N GLY A 190 -5.93 18.02 24.04
CA GLY A 190 -5.01 17.88 25.18
C GLY A 190 -3.95 16.78 25.03
N GLY A 191 -3.72 16.27 23.82
CA GLY A 191 -2.67 15.31 23.53
C GLY A 191 -1.37 15.96 23.02
N LEU A 192 -0.39 15.13 22.66
CA LEU A 192 0.89 15.56 22.10
C LEU A 192 0.93 15.48 20.56
N SER A 193 -0.17 15.15 19.89
CA SER A 193 -0.26 14.91 18.44
C SER A 193 0.74 13.86 17.94
N LEU A 194 1.15 12.91 18.78
CA LEU A 194 1.93 11.76 18.34
C LEU A 194 1.03 10.79 17.58
N GLN A 195 1.50 10.31 16.45
CA GLN A 195 0.71 9.39 15.63
C GLN A 195 0.82 7.97 16.18
N THR A 196 -0.33 7.26 16.28
CA THR A 196 -0.31 5.83 16.54
C THR A 196 0.26 5.07 15.34
N ALA A 197 0.93 3.95 15.58
CA ALA A 197 1.46 3.09 14.51
C ALA A 197 0.36 2.61 13.56
N ARG A 198 -0.82 2.29 14.10
CA ARG A 198 -1.99 1.89 13.31
C ARG A 198 -2.49 3.01 12.41
N GLY A 199 -2.70 4.20 12.95
CA GLY A 199 -3.16 5.37 12.19
C GLY A 199 -2.19 5.72 11.07
N ARG A 200 -0.88 5.72 11.36
CA ARG A 200 0.18 5.95 10.38
C ARG A 200 0.18 4.90 9.26
N ASN A 201 0.08 3.61 9.59
CA ASN A 201 0.05 2.56 8.58
C ASN A 201 -1.14 2.72 7.62
N VAL A 202 -2.34 2.97 8.15
CA VAL A 202 -3.54 3.19 7.33
C VAL A 202 -3.41 4.46 6.47
N ALA A 203 -2.87 5.55 7.02
CA ALA A 203 -2.64 6.79 6.27
C ALA A 203 -1.65 6.59 5.10
N LEU A 204 -0.56 5.85 5.31
CA LEU A 204 0.40 5.53 4.26
C LEU A 204 -0.22 4.63 3.18
N LEU A 205 -1.09 3.69 3.56
CA LEU A 205 -1.84 2.87 2.61
C LEU A 205 -2.91 3.66 1.86
N ALA A 206 -3.50 4.68 2.48
CA ALA A 206 -4.37 5.64 1.80
C ALA A 206 -3.58 6.45 0.75
N LYS A 207 -2.36 6.92 1.08
CA LYS A 207 -1.45 7.55 0.13
C LYS A 207 -1.10 6.62 -1.04
N LEU A 208 -0.92 5.32 -0.79
CA LEU A 208 -0.68 4.34 -1.86
C LEU A 208 -1.90 4.24 -2.82
N ASN A 209 -3.13 4.29 -2.30
CA ASN A 209 -4.34 4.36 -3.14
C ASN A 209 -4.38 5.63 -3.98
N TRP A 210 -4.01 6.78 -3.40
CA TRP A 210 -3.90 8.04 -4.14
C TRP A 210 -2.89 7.93 -5.28
N ARG A 211 -1.69 7.41 -5.01
CA ARG A 211 -0.66 7.17 -6.03
C ARG A 211 -1.15 6.24 -7.14
N PHE A 212 -1.85 5.16 -6.79
CA PHE A 212 -2.41 4.20 -7.74
C PHE A 212 -3.38 4.85 -8.73
N ASN A 213 -4.16 5.82 -8.28
CA ASN A 213 -5.09 6.55 -9.15
C ASN A 213 -4.39 7.61 -10.02
N ASN A 214 -3.34 8.25 -9.51
CA ASN A 214 -2.67 9.36 -10.19
C ASN A 214 -1.47 8.93 -11.04
N GLU A 215 -0.66 7.98 -10.58
CA GLU A 215 0.51 7.47 -11.28
C GLU A 215 0.14 6.39 -12.31
N LYS A 216 -0.71 6.74 -13.28
CA LYS A 216 -1.28 5.77 -14.26
C LYS A 216 -0.21 5.09 -15.11
N GLU A 217 0.89 5.78 -15.38
CA GLU A 217 1.98 5.31 -16.23
C GLU A 217 3.01 4.46 -15.49
N ALA A 218 3.03 4.49 -14.17
CA ALA A 218 3.96 3.70 -13.36
C ALA A 218 3.74 2.19 -13.56
N HIS A 219 4.82 1.43 -13.78
CA HIS A 219 4.77 -0.02 -14.05
C HIS A 219 4.01 -0.79 -12.97
N TRP A 220 4.23 -0.48 -11.69
CA TRP A 220 3.54 -1.13 -10.58
C TRP A 220 2.02 -0.93 -10.63
N ALA A 221 1.58 0.28 -11.00
CA ALA A 221 0.15 0.60 -11.13
C ALA A 221 -0.47 -0.13 -12.33
N LYS A 222 0.23 -0.17 -13.47
CA LYS A 222 -0.20 -0.93 -14.67
C LYS A 222 -0.38 -2.41 -14.35
N VAL A 223 0.59 -3.02 -13.64
CA VAL A 223 0.51 -4.43 -13.23
C VAL A 223 -0.71 -4.71 -12.38
N LEU A 224 -0.93 -3.88 -11.34
CA LEU A 224 -2.07 -4.06 -10.44
C LEU A 224 -3.42 -3.81 -11.15
N LYS A 225 -3.49 -2.82 -12.04
CA LYS A 225 -4.71 -2.55 -12.84
C LYS A 225 -5.07 -3.74 -13.72
N VAL A 226 -4.11 -4.24 -14.50
CA VAL A 226 -4.36 -5.38 -15.40
C VAL A 226 -4.77 -6.62 -14.62
N LYS A 227 -4.11 -6.88 -13.48
CA LYS A 227 -4.36 -8.07 -12.67
C LYS A 227 -5.67 -8.02 -11.90
N TYR A 228 -6.08 -6.84 -11.39
CA TYR A 228 -7.18 -6.73 -10.43
C TYR A 228 -8.35 -5.86 -10.89
N CYS A 229 -8.17 -4.96 -11.88
CA CYS A 229 -9.22 -4.05 -12.32
C CYS A 229 -9.83 -4.39 -13.68
N ASN A 230 -9.07 -5.03 -14.59
CA ASN A 230 -9.53 -5.31 -15.96
C ASN A 230 -10.40 -6.58 -16.10
N ASN A 231 -10.52 -7.38 -15.07
CA ASN A 231 -11.34 -8.59 -15.14
C ASN A 231 -12.82 -8.26 -14.93
N ARG A 232 -13.51 -7.86 -16.01
CA ARG A 232 -14.98 -7.69 -16.05
C ARG A 232 -15.77 -8.94 -15.63
N ARG A 233 -15.13 -10.11 -15.58
CA ARG A 233 -15.72 -11.38 -15.09
C ARG A 233 -15.79 -11.48 -13.56
N LEU A 234 -15.27 -10.49 -12.82
CA LEU A 234 -15.21 -10.49 -11.35
C LEU A 234 -16.33 -9.68 -10.68
N THR A 235 -17.43 -9.41 -11.35
CA THR A 235 -18.65 -8.84 -10.76
C THR A 235 -19.48 -9.89 -9.98
N SER A 236 -19.08 -11.16 -10.00
CA SER A 236 -19.71 -12.20 -9.23
C SER A 236 -18.97 -12.49 -7.91
N SER A 237 -19.66 -13.07 -6.95
CA SER A 237 -19.21 -13.48 -5.61
C SER A 237 -17.88 -14.28 -5.55
N ASN A 238 -17.40 -14.76 -6.69
CA ASN A 238 -16.14 -15.49 -6.83
C ASN A 238 -14.88 -14.61 -6.90
N ALA A 239 -15.02 -13.29 -7.05
CA ALA A 239 -13.88 -12.35 -7.08
C ALA A 239 -13.06 -12.36 -5.80
N ASP A 240 -13.67 -12.72 -4.67
CA ASP A 240 -13.00 -12.78 -3.37
C ASP A 240 -12.14 -14.04 -3.16
N ARG A 241 -12.31 -15.07 -3.99
CA ARG A 241 -11.59 -16.35 -3.88
C ARG A 241 -10.22 -16.37 -4.56
N LEU A 242 -9.91 -15.42 -5.45
CA LEU A 242 -8.62 -15.38 -6.12
C LEU A 242 -7.50 -14.96 -5.15
N PRO A 243 -6.31 -15.60 -5.24
CA PRO A 243 -5.16 -15.23 -4.43
C PRO A 243 -4.73 -13.79 -4.73
N ARG A 244 -4.91 -12.93 -3.73
CA ARG A 244 -4.58 -11.49 -3.86
C ARG A 244 -3.19 -11.21 -3.35
N SER A 245 -2.43 -10.39 -4.09
CA SER A 245 -1.12 -9.95 -3.63
C SER A 245 -1.22 -9.19 -2.30
N ARG A 246 -0.14 -9.21 -1.53
CA ARG A 246 -0.04 -8.50 -0.24
C ARG A 246 -0.33 -7.02 -0.39
N ILE A 247 0.25 -6.38 -1.39
CA ILE A 247 0.05 -4.96 -1.71
C ILE A 247 -1.43 -4.66 -1.99
N TRP A 248 -2.13 -5.50 -2.77
CA TRP A 248 -3.55 -5.28 -3.05
C TRP A 248 -4.43 -5.39 -1.80
N ARG A 249 -4.10 -6.36 -0.92
CA ARG A 249 -4.78 -6.49 0.39
C ARG A 249 -4.52 -5.28 1.29
N ALA A 250 -3.29 -4.78 1.31
CA ALA A 250 -2.91 -3.59 2.07
C ALA A 250 -3.65 -2.34 1.55
N MET A 251 -3.71 -2.14 0.23
CA MET A 251 -4.45 -1.03 -0.38
C MET A 251 -5.94 -1.03 0.01
N LYS A 252 -6.57 -2.21 0.09
CA LYS A 252 -7.97 -2.30 0.55
C LYS A 252 -8.16 -1.72 1.97
N LYS A 253 -7.17 -1.90 2.87
CA LYS A 253 -7.21 -1.35 4.23
C LYS A 253 -7.09 0.17 4.28
N GLY A 254 -6.39 0.78 3.32
CA GLY A 254 -6.28 2.23 3.21
C GLY A 254 -7.41 2.89 2.41
N ARG A 255 -8.26 2.11 1.74
CA ARG A 255 -9.27 2.63 0.80
C ARG A 255 -10.33 3.50 1.47
N GLU A 256 -10.79 3.12 2.65
CA GLU A 256 -11.81 3.88 3.38
C GLU A 256 -11.31 5.29 3.72
N VAL A 257 -10.10 5.39 4.27
CA VAL A 257 -9.47 6.69 4.59
C VAL A 257 -9.19 7.49 3.32
N PHE A 258 -8.73 6.84 2.26
CA PHE A 258 -8.54 7.48 0.96
C PHE A 258 -9.86 8.07 0.43
N ASN A 259 -10.93 7.28 0.44
CA ASN A 259 -12.25 7.73 -0.05
C ASN A 259 -12.82 8.87 0.80
N ALA A 260 -12.65 8.82 2.12
CA ALA A 260 -13.09 9.87 3.02
C ALA A 260 -12.29 11.18 2.85
N GLY A 261 -11.00 11.08 2.57
CA GLY A 261 -10.09 12.23 2.41
C GLY A 261 -9.94 12.74 0.98
N SER A 262 -10.51 12.06 -0.03
CA SER A 262 -10.41 12.46 -1.43
C SER A 262 -11.73 12.97 -1.96
N MET A 263 -11.69 14.08 -2.67
CA MET A 263 -12.83 14.64 -3.39
C MET A 263 -12.45 14.87 -4.86
N TRP A 264 -13.33 14.50 -5.75
CA TRP A 264 -13.12 14.76 -7.17
C TRP A 264 -13.45 16.22 -7.51
N MET A 265 -12.55 16.88 -8.19
CA MET A 265 -12.85 18.12 -8.88
C MET A 265 -13.53 17.79 -10.21
N ILE A 266 -14.72 18.36 -10.40
CA ILE A 266 -15.57 18.04 -11.53
C ILE A 266 -15.34 19.06 -12.64
N GLY A 267 -15.13 18.54 -13.88
CA GLY A 267 -15.18 19.34 -15.10
C GLY A 267 -16.52 19.14 -15.84
N ARG A 268 -16.81 19.98 -16.83
CA ARG A 268 -18.07 19.95 -17.61
C ARG A 268 -18.36 18.58 -18.25
N ASP A 269 -17.33 17.87 -18.70
CA ASP A 269 -17.48 16.55 -19.37
C ASP A 269 -17.22 15.37 -18.44
N SER A 270 -17.40 15.55 -17.13
CA SER A 270 -17.09 14.49 -16.16
C SER A 270 -18.06 13.32 -16.28
N LYS A 271 -17.54 12.17 -16.72
CA LYS A 271 -18.25 10.87 -16.80
C LYS A 271 -18.30 10.14 -15.46
N MET A 272 -18.24 10.85 -14.38
CA MET A 272 -18.32 10.26 -13.04
C MET A 272 -19.79 10.02 -12.69
N SER A 273 -20.05 8.86 -12.04
CA SER A 273 -21.39 8.59 -11.48
C SER A 273 -21.80 9.70 -10.51
N LEU A 274 -22.97 10.26 -10.73
CA LEU A 274 -23.57 11.27 -9.86
C LEU A 274 -23.70 10.78 -8.41
N TRP A 275 -24.10 9.55 -8.23
CA TRP A 275 -24.48 8.98 -6.93
C TRP A 275 -23.32 8.40 -6.16
N CYS A 276 -22.44 7.64 -6.84
CA CYS A 276 -21.35 6.91 -6.21
C CYS A 276 -20.05 7.70 -6.09
N GLY A 277 -19.89 8.79 -6.86
CA GLY A 277 -18.71 9.62 -6.86
C GLY A 277 -18.59 10.46 -5.58
N ASN A 278 -17.40 10.54 -4.99
CA ASN A 278 -17.11 11.47 -3.88
C ASN A 278 -16.70 12.83 -4.46
N TRP A 279 -17.67 13.62 -4.87
CA TRP A 279 -17.48 14.93 -5.50
C TRP A 279 -18.13 16.07 -4.71
N THR A 280 -18.88 15.75 -3.67
CA THR A 280 -19.45 16.73 -2.76
C THR A 280 -18.64 16.80 -1.47
N LYS A 281 -18.65 17.95 -0.77
CA LYS A 281 -18.02 18.08 0.56
C LYS A 281 -18.60 17.12 1.62
N ARG A 282 -19.81 16.56 1.36
CA ARG A 282 -20.49 15.61 2.25
C ARG A 282 -20.30 14.14 1.85
N GLY A 283 -19.46 13.85 0.84
CA GLY A 283 -19.22 12.50 0.34
C GLY A 283 -20.07 12.16 -0.89
N SER A 284 -20.35 10.88 -1.12
CA SER A 284 -21.19 10.45 -2.24
C SER A 284 -22.66 10.73 -1.96
N LEU A 285 -23.39 11.20 -2.97
CA LEU A 285 -24.82 11.52 -2.84
C LEU A 285 -25.67 10.30 -2.46
N GLN A 286 -25.24 9.10 -2.85
CA GLN A 286 -25.94 7.86 -2.49
C GLN A 286 -26.11 7.66 -0.98
N HIS A 287 -25.20 8.16 -0.16
CA HIS A 287 -25.30 8.08 1.30
C HIS A 287 -26.28 9.10 1.90
N LEU A 288 -26.66 10.12 1.13
CA LEU A 288 -27.52 11.23 1.59
C LEU A 288 -29.00 11.02 1.24
N ILE A 289 -29.32 10.09 0.33
CA ILE A 289 -30.69 9.79 -0.08
C ILE A 289 -31.33 8.70 0.78
N GLN A 290 -32.66 8.71 0.84
CA GLN A 290 -33.48 7.68 1.47
C GLN A 290 -34.16 6.84 0.39
N GLY A 291 -33.97 5.52 0.46
CA GLY A 291 -34.57 4.56 -0.46
C GLY A 291 -33.69 4.17 -1.65
N PRO A 292 -34.13 3.20 -2.45
CA PRO A 292 -33.40 2.74 -3.62
C PRO A 292 -33.53 3.77 -4.75
N LEU A 293 -32.44 3.95 -5.50
CA LEU A 293 -32.47 4.72 -6.76
C LEU A 293 -33.23 3.93 -7.83
N ASN A 294 -33.95 4.65 -8.69
CA ASN A 294 -34.51 4.08 -9.92
C ASN A 294 -33.37 3.61 -10.84
N CYS A 295 -33.64 2.58 -11.66
CA CYS A 295 -32.65 2.02 -12.59
C CYS A 295 -32.08 3.06 -13.57
N GLU A 296 -32.88 4.02 -14.01
CA GLU A 296 -32.45 5.12 -14.89
C GLU A 296 -31.60 6.14 -14.13
N GLU A 297 -32.03 6.58 -12.96
CA GLU A 297 -31.30 7.53 -12.11
C GLU A 297 -29.94 6.99 -11.68
N SER A 298 -29.83 5.68 -11.43
CA SER A 298 -28.57 5.06 -11.01
C SER A 298 -27.46 5.18 -12.05
N LYS A 299 -27.80 5.41 -13.33
CA LYS A 299 -26.86 5.55 -14.44
C LYS A 299 -26.40 6.99 -14.65
N TRP A 300 -27.00 7.98 -14.00
CA TRP A 300 -26.67 9.39 -14.22
C TRP A 300 -25.22 9.69 -13.90
N GLU A 301 -24.63 10.47 -14.80
CA GLU A 301 -23.28 11.01 -14.66
C GLU A 301 -23.38 12.50 -14.27
N VAL A 302 -22.32 13.02 -13.68
CA VAL A 302 -22.28 14.42 -13.24
C VAL A 302 -22.52 15.41 -14.40
N LYS A 303 -22.03 15.09 -15.61
CA LYS A 303 -22.26 15.89 -16.82
C LYS A 303 -23.74 16.09 -17.14
N ASP A 304 -24.61 15.13 -16.80
CA ASP A 304 -26.04 15.16 -17.13
C ASP A 304 -26.79 16.25 -16.32
N LEU A 305 -26.18 16.71 -15.21
CA LEU A 305 -26.69 17.82 -14.39
C LEU A 305 -25.99 19.16 -14.68
N MET A 306 -24.99 19.20 -15.53
CA MET A 306 -24.28 20.43 -15.88
C MET A 306 -24.86 21.04 -17.16
N THR A 307 -25.28 22.30 -17.08
CA THR A 307 -25.70 23.11 -18.25
C THR A 307 -24.66 24.20 -18.52
N ASP A 308 -24.75 24.84 -19.67
CA ASP A 308 -23.85 25.96 -20.03
C ASP A 308 -23.94 27.14 -19.05
N THR A 309 -25.06 27.29 -18.35
CA THR A 309 -25.32 28.35 -17.36
C THR A 309 -25.03 27.93 -15.91
N GLY A 310 -24.72 26.66 -15.66
CA GLY A 310 -24.44 26.13 -14.32
C GLY A 310 -25.10 24.78 -14.03
N TRP A 311 -25.36 24.51 -12.76
CA TRP A 311 -25.98 23.27 -12.33
C TRP A 311 -27.50 23.32 -12.51
N ASN A 312 -28.06 22.31 -13.19
CA ASN A 312 -29.47 22.08 -13.30
C ASN A 312 -29.99 21.21 -12.15
N LEU A 313 -30.19 21.82 -10.99
CA LEU A 313 -30.65 21.14 -9.77
C LEU A 313 -32.14 21.39 -9.56
N LYS A 314 -33.00 21.22 -10.58
CA LYS A 314 -34.44 21.34 -10.39
C LYS A 314 -34.92 20.32 -9.34
N PRO A 315 -35.81 20.71 -8.42
CA PRO A 315 -36.35 19.83 -7.38
C PRO A 315 -36.97 18.53 -7.92
N ASP A 316 -37.55 18.61 -9.10
CA ASP A 316 -38.22 17.47 -9.77
C ASP A 316 -37.26 16.41 -10.30
N PHE A 317 -35.93 16.64 -10.28
CA PHE A 317 -34.92 15.70 -10.71
C PHE A 317 -34.66 14.58 -9.70
N PHE A 318 -35.00 14.79 -8.43
CA PHE A 318 -34.71 13.81 -7.39
C PHE A 318 -36.02 13.19 -6.87
N CYS A 319 -36.34 11.99 -7.36
CA CYS A 319 -37.51 11.25 -6.84
C CYS A 319 -37.27 10.67 -5.43
N ALA A 320 -36.02 10.60 -4.96
CA ALA A 320 -35.67 10.08 -3.65
C ALA A 320 -35.43 11.24 -2.63
N PRO A 321 -36.10 11.24 -1.48
CA PRO A 321 -35.93 12.28 -0.46
C PRO A 321 -34.53 12.15 0.22
N PHE A 322 -33.92 13.29 0.52
CA PHE A 322 -32.64 13.33 1.27
C PHE A 322 -32.86 12.99 2.75
N LYS A 323 -31.88 12.33 3.37
CA LYS A 323 -31.87 12.00 4.82
C LYS A 323 -31.76 13.30 5.66
N GLY A 324 -32.80 13.58 6.45
CA GLY A 324 -32.77 14.47 7.60
C GLY A 324 -32.63 15.94 7.30
N GLU A 325 -33.72 16.55 6.85
CA GLU A 325 -34.17 17.91 7.17
C GLU A 325 -35.40 18.22 6.33
N SER A 326 -36.36 18.92 6.91
CA SER A 326 -37.45 19.53 6.16
C SER A 326 -36.84 20.40 5.05
N TYR A 327 -37.33 20.22 3.83
CA TYR A 327 -36.96 20.97 2.63
C TYR A 327 -36.95 22.48 2.91
N ASP A 328 -35.74 23.05 3.03
CA ASP A 328 -35.58 24.50 3.06
C ASP A 328 -35.13 24.94 1.66
N PRO A 329 -36.03 25.64 0.90
CA PRO A 329 -35.76 26.07 -0.47
C PRO A 329 -34.60 27.10 -0.57
N HIS A 330 -34.08 27.60 0.55
CA HIS A 330 -32.99 28.57 0.61
C HIS A 330 -31.61 27.97 0.84
N TYR A 331 -31.50 26.65 1.03
CA TYR A 331 -30.19 26.00 1.06
C TYR A 331 -29.60 25.85 -0.34
N SER A 332 -29.04 26.93 -0.85
CA SER A 332 -28.16 26.88 -2.02
C SER A 332 -26.91 26.10 -1.65
N ILE A 333 -26.70 24.96 -2.30
CA ILE A 333 -25.38 24.27 -2.30
C ILE A 333 -24.41 25.24 -2.97
N SER A 334 -23.66 26.01 -2.17
CA SER A 334 -22.67 26.95 -2.71
C SER A 334 -21.50 26.15 -3.29
N PHE A 335 -21.48 26.03 -4.60
CA PHE A 335 -20.31 25.57 -5.35
C PHE A 335 -19.39 26.78 -5.53
N SER A 336 -18.22 26.78 -4.91
CA SER A 336 -17.16 27.74 -5.23
C SER A 336 -16.72 27.52 -6.66
N ARG A 337 -16.70 28.61 -7.47
CA ARG A 337 -16.19 28.66 -8.84
C ARG A 337 -14.71 28.30 -8.92
#